data_7704423342ace27cf729ca9f52b51fd1
#
_entry.id   7704423342ace27cf729ca9f52b51fd1
#
_cell.length_a   1.000
_cell.length_b   1.000
_cell.length_c   1.000
_cell.angle_alpha   90.00
_cell.angle_beta   90.00
_cell.angle_gamma   90.00
#
_symmetry.space_group_name_H-M   'P 1'
#
loop_
_entity.id
_entity.type
_entity.pdbx_description
1 polymer ?
#
loop_
_entity_poly.entity_id
_entity_poly.type
_entity_poly.pdbx_seq_one_letter_code
_entity_poly.pdbx_strand_id
1 'polypeptide(L)'
;IQYPRESWFIRTSQFREQMLANNEQITWLPEHIQHGRFGNFLETNVDWALSRERYWGTPLPIWVCDHTGRAEAVPSYEALLKKPGVAGMEVFEQAKAANPQLSDDLRVHKPYIDAITYHSPFASGSQMRRVPEVIDCWFDSGCMPFAQWGWPHHGREEFASQFPADFISEAIDQTRGWFYSQLAISTLLFGSGAEPAAAGAAPPTTGYPHPFKTCIVLGHMLGEDGQKMSKSRRNYREPAEIFDRYGADALRWFFLAGQPPWTSIRYSERAIRESIPEFLLRLWNV
;
A
#
# COMPACT_ATOMS: atom_id res chain seq x y z
N ILE A 1 19.24 -21.19 -1.38
CA ILE A 1 19.23 -21.64 0.01
C ILE A 1 18.14 -20.87 0.71
N GLN A 2 17.19 -21.59 1.32
CA GLN A 2 16.13 -21.01 2.15
C GLN A 2 16.46 -21.31 3.61
N TYR A 3 16.31 -20.33 4.48
CA TYR A 3 16.45 -20.49 5.92
C TYR A 3 15.31 -19.75 6.64
N PRO A 4 14.79 -20.30 7.74
CA PRO A 4 13.72 -19.68 8.49
C PRO A 4 14.22 -18.39 9.16
N ARG A 5 13.34 -17.39 9.24
CA ARG A 5 13.55 -16.15 9.99
C ARG A 5 12.32 -15.88 10.85
N GLU A 6 12.54 -15.30 11.99
CA GLU A 6 11.46 -14.74 12.80
C GLU A 6 10.90 -13.50 12.10
N SER A 7 9.59 -13.34 12.15
CA SER A 7 8.89 -12.19 11.55
C SER A 7 7.67 -11.83 12.39
N TRP A 8 7.29 -10.57 12.33
CA TRP A 8 6.01 -10.10 12.84
C TRP A 8 4.93 -10.37 11.80
N PHE A 9 3.78 -10.84 12.26
CA PHE A 9 2.65 -11.19 11.39
C PHE A 9 1.39 -10.44 11.84
N ILE A 10 0.57 -10.04 10.86
CA ILE A 10 -0.83 -9.75 11.09
C ILE A 10 -1.62 -11.03 10.83
N ARG A 11 -2.47 -11.43 11.79
CA ARG A 11 -3.30 -12.63 11.66
C ARG A 11 -4.48 -12.40 10.73
N THR A 12 -4.20 -12.16 9.44
CA THR A 12 -5.22 -11.89 8.42
C THR A 12 -6.10 -13.10 8.14
N SER A 13 -5.63 -14.31 8.41
CA SER A 13 -6.43 -15.54 8.27
C SER A 13 -7.68 -15.54 9.15
N GLN A 14 -7.66 -14.85 10.30
CA GLN A 14 -8.80 -14.71 11.20
C GLN A 14 -9.96 -13.90 10.57
N PHE A 15 -9.66 -13.05 9.60
CA PHE A 15 -10.61 -12.16 8.93
C PHE A 15 -11.00 -12.63 7.53
N ARG A 16 -10.67 -13.87 7.16
CA ARG A 16 -10.91 -14.44 5.84
C ARG A 16 -12.36 -14.29 5.39
N GLU A 17 -13.30 -14.72 6.21
CA GLU A 17 -14.73 -14.67 5.89
C GLU A 17 -15.23 -13.23 5.68
N GLN A 18 -14.72 -12.29 6.47
CA GLN A 18 -15.05 -10.87 6.30
C GLN A 18 -14.46 -10.29 5.02
N MET A 19 -13.22 -10.64 4.67
CA MET A 19 -12.60 -10.21 3.41
C MET A 19 -13.36 -10.77 2.20
N LEU A 20 -13.82 -12.02 2.27
CA LEU A 20 -14.67 -12.62 1.22
C LEU A 20 -16.01 -11.88 1.12
N ALA A 21 -16.69 -11.63 2.24
CA ALA A 21 -17.95 -10.89 2.26
C ALA A 21 -17.80 -9.45 1.73
N ASN A 22 -16.68 -8.79 2.05
CA ASN A 22 -16.36 -7.46 1.54
C ASN A 22 -16.07 -7.48 0.04
N ASN A 23 -15.40 -8.52 -0.46
CA ASN A 23 -15.13 -8.70 -1.88
C ASN A 23 -16.43 -8.87 -2.70
N GLU A 24 -17.47 -9.50 -2.13
CA GLU A 24 -18.78 -9.63 -2.80
C GLU A 24 -19.46 -8.28 -3.09
N GLN A 25 -19.10 -7.24 -2.37
CA GLN A 25 -19.67 -5.90 -2.54
C GLN A 25 -18.91 -5.04 -3.55
N ILE A 26 -17.78 -5.52 -4.06
CA ILE A 26 -16.94 -4.81 -5.02
C ILE A 26 -17.32 -5.23 -6.44
N THR A 27 -17.55 -4.26 -7.33
CA THR A 27 -17.70 -4.51 -8.76
C THR A 27 -16.35 -4.71 -9.41
N TRP A 28 -16.12 -5.88 -9.98
CA TRP A 28 -14.88 -6.21 -10.68
C TRP A 28 -15.05 -6.18 -12.21
N LEU A 29 -14.13 -5.54 -12.87
CA LEU A 29 -14.05 -5.51 -14.33
C LEU A 29 -12.68 -6.05 -14.78
N PRO A 30 -12.60 -7.28 -15.32
CA PRO A 30 -13.71 -8.19 -15.62
C PRO A 30 -14.23 -8.97 -14.39
N GLU A 31 -15.50 -9.30 -14.38
CA GLU A 31 -16.22 -9.94 -13.27
C GLU A 31 -15.56 -11.23 -12.76
N HIS A 32 -15.02 -12.06 -13.65
CA HIS A 32 -14.42 -13.33 -13.28
C HIS A 32 -13.22 -13.23 -12.31
N ILE A 33 -12.65 -12.02 -12.13
CA ILE A 33 -11.55 -11.82 -11.16
C ILE A 33 -12.06 -11.93 -9.73
N GLN A 34 -13.30 -11.50 -9.46
CA GLN A 34 -13.91 -11.49 -8.13
C GLN A 34 -13.86 -12.86 -7.46
N HIS A 35 -14.42 -13.88 -8.11
CA HIS A 35 -14.48 -15.25 -7.57
C HIS A 35 -13.31 -16.12 -8.04
N GLY A 36 -12.68 -15.77 -9.15
CA GLY A 36 -11.54 -16.49 -9.71
C GLY A 36 -10.24 -16.12 -9.00
N ARG A 37 -9.39 -15.34 -9.69
CA ARG A 37 -8.02 -15.09 -9.23
C ARG A 37 -7.94 -14.41 -7.86
N PHE A 38 -8.82 -13.44 -7.58
CA PHE A 38 -8.81 -12.72 -6.30
C PHE A 38 -9.54 -13.50 -5.20
N GLY A 39 -10.76 -13.99 -5.49
CA GLY A 39 -11.54 -14.81 -4.54
C GLY A 39 -10.77 -16.04 -4.08
N ASN A 40 -10.21 -16.83 -4.98
CA ASN A 40 -9.39 -18.00 -4.65
C ASN A 40 -8.16 -17.64 -3.79
N PHE A 41 -7.59 -16.44 -4.00
CA PHE A 41 -6.49 -15.98 -3.16
C PHE A 41 -6.96 -15.65 -1.74
N LEU A 42 -8.13 -15.03 -1.58
CA LEU A 42 -8.73 -14.77 -0.27
C LEU A 42 -9.12 -16.06 0.46
N GLU A 43 -9.69 -17.03 -0.25
CA GLU A 43 -10.05 -18.36 0.32
C GLU A 43 -8.84 -19.08 0.91
N THR A 44 -7.69 -18.94 0.26
CA THR A 44 -6.43 -19.57 0.68
C THR A 44 -5.53 -18.62 1.48
N ASN A 45 -6.11 -17.51 1.98
CA ASN A 45 -5.35 -16.48 2.70
C ASN A 45 -4.60 -17.05 3.89
N VAL A 46 -3.32 -16.66 4.00
CA VAL A 46 -2.42 -16.95 5.11
C VAL A 46 -2.08 -15.65 5.85
N ASP A 47 -1.58 -15.75 7.08
CA ASP A 47 -1.19 -14.59 7.86
C ASP A 47 -0.13 -13.76 7.13
N TRP A 48 -0.29 -12.45 7.18
CA TRP A 48 0.59 -11.52 6.47
C TRP A 48 1.89 -11.31 7.24
N ALA A 49 2.99 -11.79 6.69
CA ALA A 49 4.33 -11.50 7.21
C ALA A 49 4.64 -10.01 6.98
N LEU A 50 4.48 -9.21 8.04
CA LEU A 50 4.48 -7.75 7.97
C LEU A 50 5.89 -7.15 8.01
N SER A 51 6.80 -7.74 8.82
CA SER A 51 8.11 -7.15 9.06
C SER A 51 9.12 -7.44 7.97
N ARG A 52 10.05 -6.49 7.74
CA ARG A 52 11.18 -6.62 6.82
C ARG A 52 12.46 -6.22 7.51
N GLU A 53 13.50 -7.03 7.37
CA GLU A 53 14.85 -6.73 7.84
C GLU A 53 15.56 -5.80 6.84
N ARG A 54 15.19 -4.54 6.84
CA ARG A 54 15.77 -3.50 5.99
C ARG A 54 16.10 -2.27 6.82
N TYR A 55 17.04 -1.47 6.34
CA TYR A 55 17.37 -0.22 7.00
C TYR A 55 16.30 0.84 6.76
N TRP A 56 15.92 1.06 5.49
CA TRP A 56 14.95 2.08 5.11
C TRP A 56 13.56 1.51 4.90
N GLY A 57 12.58 2.22 5.43
CA GLY A 57 11.16 1.95 5.37
C GLY A 57 10.47 2.52 6.60
N THR A 58 9.14 2.36 6.68
CA THR A 58 8.35 2.75 7.86
C THR A 58 8.71 1.84 9.02
N PRO A 59 9.26 2.36 10.13
CA PRO A 59 9.64 1.54 11.28
C PRO A 59 8.44 0.86 11.92
N LEU A 60 8.57 -0.42 12.24
CA LEU A 60 7.51 -1.15 12.94
C LEU A 60 7.31 -0.55 14.34
N PRO A 61 6.10 -0.05 14.70
CA PRO A 61 5.87 0.70 15.94
C PRO A 61 5.68 -0.21 17.16
N ILE A 62 6.59 -1.17 17.33
CA ILE A 62 6.56 -2.16 18.41
C ILE A 62 7.79 -2.02 19.30
N TRP A 63 7.57 -1.89 20.60
CA TRP A 63 8.61 -1.91 21.63
C TRP A 63 8.52 -3.19 22.43
N VAL A 64 9.66 -3.77 22.76
CA VAL A 64 9.78 -5.02 23.50
C VAL A 64 10.53 -4.76 24.80
N CYS A 65 10.04 -5.32 25.89
CA CYS A 65 10.70 -5.28 27.20
C CYS A 65 11.97 -6.13 27.15
N ASP A 66 13.11 -5.53 27.49
CA ASP A 66 14.43 -6.16 27.47
C ASP A 66 14.58 -7.32 28.49
N HIS A 67 13.73 -7.37 29.51
CA HIS A 67 13.74 -8.43 30.53
C HIS A 67 12.71 -9.53 30.25
N THR A 68 11.47 -9.17 29.89
CA THR A 68 10.37 -10.15 29.79
C THR A 68 10.08 -10.62 28.37
N GLY A 69 10.59 -9.92 27.35
CA GLY A 69 10.27 -10.16 25.96
C GLY A 69 8.83 -9.76 25.57
N ARG A 70 8.04 -9.19 26.51
CA ARG A 70 6.68 -8.75 26.20
C ARG A 70 6.70 -7.51 25.32
N ALA A 71 5.82 -7.50 24.31
CA ALA A 71 5.72 -6.45 23.31
C ALA A 71 4.53 -5.52 23.58
N GLU A 72 4.69 -4.26 23.18
CA GLU A 72 3.65 -3.23 23.14
C GLU A 72 3.71 -2.49 21.80
N ALA A 73 2.57 -2.33 21.15
CA ALA A 73 2.44 -1.45 19.98
C ALA A 73 2.15 -0.01 20.45
N VAL A 74 2.86 0.96 19.88
CA VAL A 74 2.70 2.38 20.21
C VAL A 74 1.99 3.09 19.05
N PRO A 75 0.79 3.67 19.26
CA PRO A 75 -0.08 4.10 18.17
C PRO A 75 0.35 5.42 17.49
N SER A 76 1.15 6.24 18.15
CA SER A 76 1.61 7.50 17.58
C SER A 76 2.90 7.99 18.25
N TYR A 77 3.61 8.91 17.59
CA TYR A 77 4.78 9.55 18.17
C TYR A 77 4.44 10.35 19.44
N GLU A 78 3.29 11.02 19.46
CA GLU A 78 2.82 11.72 20.68
C GLU A 78 2.56 10.76 21.85
N ALA A 79 1.98 9.59 21.58
CA ALA A 79 1.78 8.56 22.59
C ALA A 79 3.13 8.02 23.11
N LEU A 80 4.11 7.89 22.23
CA LEU A 80 5.47 7.49 22.58
C LEU A 80 6.12 8.50 23.55
N LEU A 81 6.01 9.79 23.25
CA LEU A 81 6.59 10.85 24.08
C LEU A 81 5.94 10.96 25.47
N LYS A 82 4.74 10.45 25.65
CA LYS A 82 4.03 10.41 26.94
C LYS A 82 4.36 9.18 27.80
N LYS A 83 5.19 8.27 27.29
CA LYS A 83 5.57 7.06 28.04
C LYS A 83 6.46 7.41 29.24
N PRO A 84 6.28 6.73 30.40
CA PRO A 84 7.09 6.97 31.59
C PRO A 84 8.57 6.74 31.32
N GLY A 85 9.42 7.73 31.66
CA GLY A 85 10.86 7.62 31.52
C GLY A 85 11.33 7.55 30.07
N VAL A 86 10.57 8.16 29.13
CA VAL A 86 10.97 8.26 27.73
C VAL A 86 12.29 9.03 27.60
N ALA A 87 13.20 8.50 26.78
CA ALA A 87 14.53 9.05 26.52
C ALA A 87 14.95 8.72 25.08
N GLY A 88 16.01 9.37 24.57
CA GLY A 88 16.58 9.11 23.24
C GLY A 88 16.15 10.10 22.17
N MET A 89 15.23 11.03 22.46
CA MET A 89 14.81 12.08 21.51
C MET A 89 15.95 13.02 21.13
N GLU A 90 16.92 13.21 22.03
CA GLU A 90 18.09 14.06 21.83
C GLU A 90 18.94 13.66 20.62
N VAL A 91 18.88 12.41 20.18
CA VAL A 91 19.61 11.92 18.99
C VAL A 91 19.12 12.64 17.72
N PHE A 92 17.79 12.80 17.56
CA PHE A 92 17.23 13.57 16.45
C PHE A 92 17.53 15.08 16.60
N GLU A 93 17.34 15.63 17.78
CA GLU A 93 17.53 17.07 18.03
C GLU A 93 18.98 17.51 17.77
N GLN A 94 19.97 16.69 18.15
CA GLN A 94 21.38 16.92 17.85
C GLN A 94 21.64 16.85 16.34
N ALA A 95 21.07 15.87 15.64
CA ALA A 95 21.21 15.77 14.18
C ALA A 95 20.56 16.95 13.46
N LYS A 96 19.40 17.41 13.93
CA LYS A 96 18.69 18.58 13.42
C LYS A 96 19.47 19.86 13.65
N ALA A 97 20.08 20.03 14.83
CA ALA A 97 20.95 21.18 15.14
C ALA A 97 22.20 21.21 14.25
N ALA A 98 22.78 20.04 13.96
CA ALA A 98 23.93 19.92 13.05
C ALA A 98 23.56 20.13 11.57
N ASN A 99 22.31 19.77 11.18
CA ASN A 99 21.79 19.96 9.84
C ASN A 99 20.35 20.54 9.89
N PRO A 100 20.19 21.87 9.92
CA PRO A 100 18.88 22.52 9.97
C PRO A 100 17.93 22.16 8.82
N GLN A 101 18.45 21.67 7.69
CA GLN A 101 17.65 21.23 6.54
C GLN A 101 17.11 19.79 6.69
N LEU A 102 17.50 19.08 7.75
CA LEU A 102 16.96 17.75 8.03
C LEU A 102 15.45 17.83 8.20
N SER A 103 14.68 17.01 7.47
CA SER A 103 13.22 17.00 7.59
C SER A 103 12.79 16.57 8.99
N ASP A 104 11.79 17.25 9.56
CA ASP A 104 11.23 16.90 10.86
C ASP A 104 10.55 15.53 10.87
N ASP A 105 10.07 15.07 9.72
CA ASP A 105 9.46 13.74 9.55
C ASP A 105 10.44 12.60 9.83
N LEU A 106 11.74 12.85 9.68
CA LEU A 106 12.77 11.84 9.92
C LEU A 106 12.88 11.42 11.40
N ARG A 107 12.31 12.18 12.34
CA ARG A 107 12.29 11.79 13.77
C ARG A 107 11.61 10.44 14.04
N VAL A 108 10.68 10.03 13.17
CA VAL A 108 9.99 8.74 13.26
C VAL A 108 10.62 7.66 12.39
N HIS A 109 11.76 7.95 11.75
CA HIS A 109 12.53 7.01 10.94
C HIS A 109 13.84 6.58 11.62
N LYS A 110 14.43 5.52 11.11
CA LYS A 110 15.78 5.11 11.51
C LYS A 110 16.82 6.17 11.09
N PRO A 111 17.85 6.40 11.90
CA PRO A 111 18.17 5.72 13.17
C PRO A 111 17.49 6.34 14.40
N TYR A 112 16.78 7.45 14.24
CA TYR A 112 16.33 8.31 15.33
C TYR A 112 15.29 7.63 16.22
N ILE A 113 14.29 6.97 15.62
CA ILE A 113 13.23 6.26 16.37
C ILE A 113 13.79 5.07 17.16
N ASP A 114 14.88 4.46 16.68
CA ASP A 114 15.52 3.32 17.35
C ASP A 114 16.20 3.71 18.66
N ALA A 115 16.57 4.98 18.81
CA ALA A 115 17.17 5.50 20.02
C ALA A 115 16.17 5.68 21.16
N ILE A 116 14.86 5.77 20.84
CA ILE A 116 13.82 6.06 21.83
C ILE A 116 13.49 4.81 22.65
N THR A 117 13.68 4.96 23.96
CA THR A 117 13.36 3.94 24.97
C THR A 117 12.47 4.53 26.05
N TYR A 118 11.80 3.68 26.83
CA TYR A 118 10.98 4.10 27.98
C TYR A 118 10.90 2.99 29.03
N HIS A 119 10.47 3.33 30.24
CA HIS A 119 10.34 2.34 31.32
C HIS A 119 9.30 1.29 30.99
N SER A 120 9.67 0.02 31.19
CA SER A 120 8.77 -1.10 30.91
C SER A 120 7.58 -1.14 31.88
N PRO A 121 6.33 -1.25 31.37
CA PRO A 121 5.18 -1.52 32.21
C PRO A 121 5.11 -2.99 32.69
N PHE A 122 5.99 -3.84 32.17
CA PHE A 122 5.94 -5.30 32.40
C PHE A 122 6.93 -5.78 33.46
N ALA A 123 7.97 -5.00 33.76
CA ALA A 123 8.96 -5.33 34.78
C ALA A 123 9.63 -4.06 35.34
N SER A 124 9.72 -3.94 36.65
CA SER A 124 10.36 -2.81 37.31
C SER A 124 11.86 -2.76 36.96
N GLY A 125 12.37 -1.56 36.65
CA GLY A 125 13.77 -1.34 36.32
C GLY A 125 14.16 -1.75 34.90
N SER A 126 13.26 -2.27 34.09
CA SER A 126 13.50 -2.68 32.71
C SER A 126 13.08 -1.59 31.73
N GLN A 127 13.65 -1.67 30.51
CA GLN A 127 13.40 -0.72 29.43
C GLN A 127 12.63 -1.39 28.28
N MET A 128 11.80 -0.60 27.61
CA MET A 128 11.20 -0.95 26.35
C MET A 128 12.10 -0.45 25.22
N ARG A 129 12.40 -1.32 24.26
CA ARG A 129 13.24 -1.02 23.07
C ARG A 129 12.47 -1.38 21.81
N ARG A 130 12.57 -0.53 20.78
CA ARG A 130 11.92 -0.79 19.49
C ARG A 130 12.56 -2.00 18.80
N VAL A 131 11.73 -2.81 18.13
CA VAL A 131 12.21 -3.89 17.26
C VAL A 131 12.89 -3.29 16.01
N PRO A 132 13.98 -3.92 15.49
CA PRO A 132 14.79 -3.29 14.42
C PRO A 132 14.12 -3.28 13.04
N GLU A 133 13.05 -4.03 12.84
CA GLU A 133 12.40 -4.22 11.56
C GLU A 133 11.64 -2.97 11.10
N VAL A 134 11.39 -2.91 9.79
CA VAL A 134 10.46 -1.97 9.15
C VAL A 134 9.23 -2.71 8.65
N ILE A 135 8.16 -1.99 8.37
CA ILE A 135 6.92 -2.51 7.82
C ILE A 135 7.10 -2.87 6.34
N ASP A 136 6.37 -3.88 5.87
CA ASP A 136 6.21 -4.19 4.46
C ASP A 136 5.63 -2.97 3.72
N CYS A 137 6.28 -2.53 2.65
CA CYS A 137 5.83 -1.40 1.83
C CYS A 137 4.40 -1.58 1.26
N TRP A 138 3.91 -2.81 1.16
CA TRP A 138 2.52 -3.08 0.78
C TRP A 138 1.52 -2.66 1.85
N PHE A 139 1.93 -2.59 3.10
CA PHE A 139 1.12 -2.02 4.16
C PHE A 139 0.99 -0.50 3.98
N ASP A 140 2.11 0.20 3.77
CA ASP A 140 2.09 1.64 3.53
C ASP A 140 1.21 2.00 2.33
N SER A 141 1.38 1.30 1.19
CA SER A 141 0.57 1.52 0.00
C SER A 141 -0.91 1.15 0.20
N GLY A 142 -1.19 0.12 0.99
CA GLY A 142 -2.54 -0.32 1.34
C GLY A 142 -3.27 0.65 2.27
N CYS A 143 -2.53 1.51 2.99
CA CYS A 143 -3.09 2.58 3.81
C CYS A 143 -3.52 3.83 3.01
N MET A 144 -3.23 3.90 1.71
CA MET A 144 -3.51 5.07 0.87
C MET A 144 -4.95 5.60 1.02
N PRO A 145 -6.01 4.78 1.05
CA PRO A 145 -7.38 5.27 1.15
C PRO A 145 -7.65 6.16 2.38
N PHE A 146 -6.88 5.99 3.44
CA PHE A 146 -6.99 6.77 4.69
C PHE A 146 -5.84 7.76 4.85
N ALA A 147 -4.62 7.31 4.56
CA ALA A 147 -3.39 8.08 4.80
C ALA A 147 -3.32 9.37 3.97
N GLN A 148 -3.87 9.39 2.75
CA GLN A 148 -3.90 10.58 1.92
C GLN A 148 -4.64 11.75 2.57
N TRP A 149 -5.57 11.49 3.47
CA TRP A 149 -6.33 12.49 4.22
C TRP A 149 -5.71 12.78 5.59
N GLY A 150 -4.73 11.99 6.02
CA GLY A 150 -4.16 12.04 7.37
C GLY A 150 -5.07 11.43 8.44
N TRP A 151 -6.10 10.65 8.03
CA TRP A 151 -6.98 9.97 8.98
C TRP A 151 -6.18 8.93 9.80
N PRO A 152 -6.44 8.78 11.10
CA PRO A 152 -7.52 9.36 11.93
C PRO A 152 -7.19 10.73 12.57
N HIS A 153 -6.00 11.27 12.35
CA HIS A 153 -5.52 12.47 13.05
C HIS A 153 -6.03 13.76 12.41
N HIS A 154 -6.09 13.79 11.07
CA HIS A 154 -6.54 14.93 10.26
C HIS A 154 -7.57 14.47 9.23
N GLY A 155 -8.11 15.41 8.42
CA GLY A 155 -8.89 15.15 7.22
C GLY A 155 -10.09 14.23 7.41
N ARG A 156 -10.78 14.28 8.55
CA ARG A 156 -11.90 13.36 8.85
C ARG A 156 -13.10 13.59 7.94
N GLU A 157 -13.39 14.84 7.60
CA GLU A 157 -14.51 15.21 6.73
C GLU A 157 -14.22 14.78 5.29
N GLU A 158 -13.01 15.05 4.80
CA GLU A 158 -12.55 14.63 3.49
C GLU A 158 -12.57 13.10 3.37
N PHE A 159 -12.05 12.41 4.36
CA PHE A 159 -12.11 10.96 4.41
C PHE A 159 -13.54 10.44 4.36
N ALA A 160 -14.43 10.96 5.20
CA ALA A 160 -15.82 10.53 5.26
C ALA A 160 -16.58 10.78 3.93
N SER A 161 -16.19 11.82 3.19
CA SER A 161 -16.80 12.16 1.89
C SER A 161 -16.25 11.39 0.70
N GLN A 162 -15.01 10.85 0.82
CA GLN A 162 -14.28 10.22 -0.29
C GLN A 162 -14.07 8.70 -0.14
N PHE A 163 -14.33 8.16 1.04
CA PHE A 163 -14.20 6.72 1.31
C PHE A 163 -15.56 6.01 1.25
N PRO A 164 -15.65 4.85 0.60
CA PRO A 164 -14.65 4.19 -0.22
C PRO A 164 -14.43 4.90 -1.56
N ALA A 165 -13.29 4.67 -2.21
CA ALA A 165 -13.02 5.20 -3.55
C ALA A 165 -14.09 4.70 -4.54
N ASP A 166 -14.48 5.54 -5.50
CA ASP A 166 -15.46 5.12 -6.53
C ASP A 166 -14.90 4.02 -7.42
N PHE A 167 -13.63 4.14 -7.82
CA PHE A 167 -12.92 3.07 -8.52
C PHE A 167 -11.41 3.13 -8.30
N ILE A 168 -10.76 1.98 -8.49
CA ILE A 168 -9.31 1.86 -8.65
C ILE A 168 -9.00 1.09 -9.93
N SER A 169 -7.80 1.30 -10.50
CA SER A 169 -7.37 0.60 -11.71
C SER A 169 -5.88 0.32 -11.66
N GLU A 170 -5.52 -0.95 -11.76
CA GLU A 170 -4.15 -1.45 -11.83
C GLU A 170 -4.11 -2.81 -12.55
N ALA A 171 -2.91 -3.30 -12.83
CA ALA A 171 -2.74 -4.57 -13.53
C ALA A 171 -3.10 -5.79 -12.67
N ILE A 172 -3.37 -6.90 -13.33
CA ILE A 172 -3.88 -8.17 -12.74
C ILE A 172 -2.95 -8.77 -11.67
N ASP A 173 -1.66 -8.45 -11.69
CA ASP A 173 -0.71 -8.89 -10.65
C ASP A 173 -1.04 -8.29 -9.28
N GLN A 174 -1.72 -7.13 -9.23
CA GLN A 174 -2.13 -6.46 -8.01
C GLN A 174 -3.25 -7.19 -7.23
N THR A 175 -3.83 -8.24 -7.77
CA THR A 175 -4.66 -9.19 -7.02
C THR A 175 -3.90 -9.88 -5.86
N ARG A 176 -2.57 -9.91 -5.93
CA ARG A 176 -1.67 -10.39 -4.87
C ARG A 176 -0.72 -9.28 -4.37
N GLY A 177 -1.18 -8.05 -4.43
CA GLY A 177 -0.44 -6.87 -4.03
C GLY A 177 -1.40 -5.79 -3.52
N TRP A 178 -1.52 -4.69 -4.23
CA TRP A 178 -2.23 -3.51 -3.78
C TRP A 178 -3.73 -3.70 -3.56
N PHE A 179 -4.43 -4.48 -4.39
CA PHE A 179 -5.85 -4.76 -4.18
C PHE A 179 -6.08 -5.53 -2.88
N TYR A 180 -5.22 -6.51 -2.61
CA TYR A 180 -5.28 -7.29 -1.37
C TYR A 180 -4.94 -6.44 -0.15
N SER A 181 -3.84 -5.69 -0.17
CA SER A 181 -3.40 -4.93 0.99
C SER A 181 -4.44 -3.88 1.41
N GLN A 182 -5.06 -3.18 0.45
CA GLN A 182 -6.15 -2.26 0.74
C GLN A 182 -7.36 -2.96 1.37
N LEU A 183 -7.82 -4.07 0.78
CA LEU A 183 -8.97 -4.82 1.30
C LEU A 183 -8.70 -5.38 2.69
N ALA A 184 -7.52 -5.97 2.90
CA ALA A 184 -7.14 -6.54 4.19
C ALA A 184 -7.09 -5.47 5.29
N ILE A 185 -6.41 -4.35 5.05
CA ILE A 185 -6.29 -3.26 6.03
C ILE A 185 -7.67 -2.63 6.31
N SER A 186 -8.47 -2.39 5.27
CA SER A 186 -9.82 -1.84 5.43
C SER A 186 -10.72 -2.78 6.24
N THR A 187 -10.66 -4.08 5.97
CA THR A 187 -11.41 -5.09 6.73
C THR A 187 -10.98 -5.11 8.20
N LEU A 188 -9.68 -5.03 8.47
CA LEU A 188 -9.14 -4.99 9.84
C LEU A 188 -9.57 -3.74 10.61
N LEU A 189 -9.66 -2.60 9.94
CA LEU A 189 -10.00 -1.32 10.57
C LEU A 189 -11.52 -1.10 10.73
N PHE A 190 -12.32 -1.56 9.79
CA PHE A 190 -13.75 -1.22 9.68
C PHE A 190 -14.69 -2.43 9.63
N GLY A 191 -14.15 -3.65 9.64
CA GLY A 191 -14.92 -4.89 9.67
C GLY A 191 -15.63 -5.09 11.01
N SER A 192 -16.60 -6.01 11.04
CA SER A 192 -17.28 -6.40 12.26
C SER A 192 -16.30 -7.04 13.25
N GLY A 193 -16.27 -6.54 14.49
CA GLY A 193 -15.32 -7.00 15.52
C GLY A 193 -13.95 -6.31 15.48
N ALA A 194 -13.77 -5.30 14.65
CA ALA A 194 -12.64 -4.39 14.78
C ALA A 194 -12.74 -3.71 16.16
N GLU A 195 -11.67 -3.83 16.96
CA GLU A 195 -11.56 -3.06 18.20
C GLU A 195 -11.62 -1.56 17.86
N PRO A 196 -12.31 -0.72 18.63
CA PRO A 196 -12.29 0.71 18.42
C PRO A 196 -10.85 1.17 18.33
N ALA A 197 -10.49 1.84 17.24
CA ALA A 197 -9.16 2.39 17.08
C ALA A 197 -8.83 3.22 18.32
N ALA A 198 -7.75 2.86 19.00
CA ALA A 198 -7.34 3.51 20.23
C ALA A 198 -7.33 5.03 20.03
N ALA A 199 -7.91 5.76 20.99
CA ALA A 199 -8.01 7.22 21.03
C ALA A 199 -9.02 7.88 20.07
N GLY A 200 -10.30 7.56 20.20
CA GLY A 200 -11.38 8.47 19.81
C GLY A 200 -11.68 8.61 18.31
N ALA A 201 -11.06 7.79 17.48
CA ALA A 201 -11.47 7.66 16.10
C ALA A 201 -12.62 6.63 16.03
N ALA A 202 -13.86 7.10 16.08
CA ALA A 202 -14.96 6.26 15.65
C ALA A 202 -14.65 5.80 14.22
N PRO A 203 -14.83 4.49 13.89
CA PRO A 203 -14.76 4.08 12.49
C PRO A 203 -15.73 4.96 11.69
N PRO A 204 -15.37 5.32 10.46
CA PRO A 204 -16.32 6.07 9.66
C PRO A 204 -17.61 5.26 9.59
N THR A 205 -18.72 5.90 9.90
CA THR A 205 -20.07 5.32 9.82
C THR A 205 -20.49 5.10 8.37
N THR A 206 -19.55 4.83 7.50
CA THR A 206 -19.76 4.70 6.06
C THR A 206 -20.51 3.42 5.69
N GLY A 207 -20.63 2.46 6.59
CA GLY A 207 -21.24 1.15 6.28
C GLY A 207 -20.45 0.32 5.25
N TYR A 208 -19.29 0.79 4.83
CA TYR A 208 -18.45 0.17 3.79
C TYR A 208 -17.11 -0.26 4.37
N PRO A 209 -16.92 -1.54 4.70
CA PRO A 209 -15.62 -2.06 5.16
C PRO A 209 -14.64 -2.32 4.00
N HIS A 210 -15.05 -2.14 2.74
CA HIS A 210 -14.23 -2.29 1.55
C HIS A 210 -13.71 -0.93 1.07
N PRO A 211 -12.45 -0.84 0.59
CA PRO A 211 -11.78 0.44 0.34
C PRO A 211 -12.14 1.09 -0.99
N PHE A 212 -12.76 0.35 -1.91
CA PHE A 212 -13.20 0.80 -3.24
C PHE A 212 -14.46 0.08 -3.67
N LYS A 213 -15.30 0.77 -4.47
CA LYS A 213 -16.56 0.24 -5.00
C LYS A 213 -16.35 -0.57 -6.28
N THR A 214 -15.43 -0.13 -7.13
CA THR A 214 -15.14 -0.76 -8.43
C THR A 214 -13.64 -0.99 -8.60
N CYS A 215 -13.25 -2.15 -9.12
CA CYS A 215 -11.87 -2.46 -9.48
C CYS A 215 -11.77 -2.78 -10.97
N ILE A 216 -11.08 -1.92 -11.73
CA ILE A 216 -10.78 -2.13 -13.15
C ILE A 216 -9.42 -2.79 -13.24
N VAL A 217 -9.40 -4.06 -13.61
CA VAL A 217 -8.18 -4.87 -13.64
C VAL A 217 -7.58 -4.86 -15.04
N LEU A 218 -6.43 -4.24 -15.20
CA LEU A 218 -5.77 -4.11 -16.51
C LEU A 218 -5.11 -5.43 -16.92
N GLY A 219 -5.18 -5.72 -18.21
CA GLY A 219 -4.46 -6.83 -18.83
C GLY A 219 -2.94 -6.58 -18.90
N HIS A 220 -2.19 -7.62 -19.28
CA HIS A 220 -0.75 -7.49 -19.45
C HIS A 220 -0.38 -6.76 -20.74
N MET A 221 0.72 -6.00 -20.68
CA MET A 221 1.42 -5.53 -21.87
C MET A 221 2.30 -6.65 -22.44
N LEU A 222 2.08 -6.97 -23.69
CA LEU A 222 2.86 -7.96 -24.45
C LEU A 222 3.77 -7.23 -25.46
N GLY A 223 4.95 -7.76 -25.69
CA GLY A 223 5.83 -7.28 -26.76
C GLY A 223 5.25 -7.52 -28.15
N GLU A 224 5.90 -7.03 -29.18
CA GLU A 224 5.53 -7.31 -30.59
C GLU A 224 5.57 -8.82 -30.90
N ASP A 225 6.37 -9.57 -30.15
CA ASP A 225 6.47 -11.02 -30.18
C ASP A 225 5.29 -11.76 -29.50
N GLY A 226 4.37 -11.02 -28.84
CA GLY A 226 3.27 -11.58 -28.07
C GLY A 226 3.66 -12.14 -26.71
N GLN A 227 4.92 -12.00 -26.29
CA GLN A 227 5.37 -12.42 -24.98
C GLN A 227 5.27 -11.28 -23.95
N LYS A 228 5.09 -11.63 -22.66
CA LYS A 228 5.07 -10.62 -21.60
C LYS A 228 6.33 -9.76 -21.64
N MET A 229 6.16 -8.44 -21.66
CA MET A 229 7.27 -7.50 -21.63
C MET A 229 8.08 -7.65 -20.35
N SER A 230 9.41 -7.67 -20.47
CA SER A 230 10.31 -7.68 -19.32
C SER A 230 11.66 -7.07 -19.66
N LYS A 231 12.32 -6.48 -18.64
CA LYS A 231 13.67 -5.93 -18.77
C LYS A 231 14.70 -6.98 -19.19
N SER A 232 14.57 -8.20 -18.67
CA SER A 232 15.47 -9.30 -18.98
C SER A 232 15.37 -9.76 -20.45
N ARG A 233 14.19 -9.68 -21.06
CA ARG A 233 13.96 -10.05 -22.47
C ARG A 233 14.25 -8.90 -23.43
N ARG A 234 14.35 -7.65 -22.95
CA ARG A 234 14.54 -6.44 -23.77
C ARG A 234 13.51 -6.30 -24.90
N ASN A 235 12.30 -6.79 -24.67
CA ASN A 235 11.21 -6.77 -25.65
C ASN A 235 10.21 -5.63 -25.39
N TYR A 236 10.70 -4.51 -24.83
CA TYR A 236 9.93 -3.30 -24.58
C TYR A 236 10.67 -2.08 -25.13
N ARG A 237 9.93 -0.99 -25.32
CA ARG A 237 10.48 0.33 -25.65
C ARG A 237 10.29 1.26 -24.44
N GLU A 238 11.26 2.12 -24.22
CA GLU A 238 11.09 3.17 -23.21
C GLU A 238 10.01 4.16 -23.69
N PRO A 239 9.05 4.54 -22.81
CA PRO A 239 7.99 5.48 -23.21
C PRO A 239 8.52 6.79 -23.80
N ALA A 240 9.64 7.31 -23.29
CA ALA A 240 10.27 8.53 -23.81
C ALA A 240 10.61 8.42 -25.30
N GLU A 241 11.16 7.28 -25.76
CA GLU A 241 11.48 7.08 -27.18
C GLU A 241 10.22 7.17 -28.07
N ILE A 242 9.08 6.68 -27.55
CA ILE A 242 7.81 6.71 -28.27
C ILE A 242 7.22 8.11 -28.27
N PHE A 243 7.35 8.84 -27.15
CA PHE A 243 6.91 10.24 -27.07
C PHE A 243 7.68 11.14 -28.03
N ASP A 244 8.98 10.96 -28.11
CA ASP A 244 9.83 11.74 -29.01
C ASP A 244 9.51 11.49 -30.50
N ARG A 245 9.09 10.25 -30.85
CA ARG A 245 8.79 9.88 -32.24
C ARG A 245 7.37 10.16 -32.69
N TYR A 246 6.39 9.91 -31.80
CA TYR A 246 4.97 9.87 -32.18
C TYR A 246 4.08 10.78 -31.34
N GLY A 247 4.62 11.35 -30.26
CA GLY A 247 3.86 12.10 -29.27
C GLY A 247 3.14 11.22 -28.25
N ALA A 248 2.91 11.78 -27.06
CA ALA A 248 2.26 11.07 -25.95
C ALA A 248 0.80 10.70 -26.28
N ASP A 249 0.09 11.54 -27.02
CA ASP A 249 -1.32 11.32 -27.35
C ASP A 249 -1.53 10.15 -28.31
N ALA A 250 -0.60 9.89 -29.21
CA ALA A 250 -0.65 8.71 -30.07
C ALA A 250 -0.55 7.42 -29.26
N LEU A 251 0.34 7.38 -28.27
CA LEU A 251 0.46 6.24 -27.36
C LEU A 251 -0.77 6.08 -26.47
N ARG A 252 -1.29 7.17 -25.92
CA ARG A 252 -2.53 7.16 -25.12
C ARG A 252 -3.72 6.64 -25.92
N TRP A 253 -3.86 7.13 -27.16
CA TRP A 253 -4.93 6.67 -28.03
C TRP A 253 -4.83 5.18 -28.33
N PHE A 254 -3.63 4.69 -28.62
CA PHE A 254 -3.38 3.27 -28.81
C PHE A 254 -3.85 2.41 -27.63
N PHE A 255 -3.56 2.84 -26.38
CA PHE A 255 -3.96 2.08 -25.20
C PHE A 255 -5.45 2.16 -24.88
N LEU A 256 -6.07 3.32 -25.08
CA LEU A 256 -7.43 3.57 -24.60
C LEU A 256 -8.51 3.24 -25.63
N ALA A 257 -8.18 3.28 -26.94
CA ALA A 257 -9.16 3.10 -28.00
C ALA A 257 -9.18 1.68 -28.59
N GLY A 258 -8.09 0.90 -28.43
CA GLY A 258 -7.90 -0.34 -29.17
C GLY A 258 -8.77 -1.50 -28.70
N GLN A 259 -8.97 -1.64 -27.39
CA GLN A 259 -9.68 -2.78 -26.78
C GLN A 259 -10.01 -2.53 -25.32
N PRO A 260 -10.88 -3.36 -24.70
CA PRO A 260 -11.18 -3.24 -23.28
C PRO A 260 -9.92 -3.32 -22.41
N PRO A 261 -9.83 -2.52 -21.35
CA PRO A 261 -8.60 -2.38 -20.54
C PRO A 261 -8.12 -3.68 -19.88
N TRP A 262 -9.01 -4.61 -19.62
CA TRP A 262 -8.69 -5.94 -19.06
C TRP A 262 -8.13 -6.95 -20.07
N THR A 263 -8.13 -6.61 -21.35
CA THR A 263 -7.53 -7.45 -22.39
C THR A 263 -6.01 -7.20 -22.44
N SER A 264 -5.22 -8.26 -22.63
CA SER A 264 -3.78 -8.09 -22.83
C SER A 264 -3.49 -7.36 -24.14
N ILE A 265 -2.75 -6.27 -24.05
CA ILE A 265 -2.44 -5.41 -25.21
C ILE A 265 -1.10 -5.85 -25.80
N ARG A 266 -1.12 -6.25 -27.07
CA ARG A 266 0.10 -6.46 -27.83
C ARG A 266 0.63 -5.14 -28.33
N TYR A 267 1.81 -4.74 -27.88
CA TYR A 267 2.48 -3.52 -28.34
C TYR A 267 2.70 -3.54 -29.85
N SER A 268 2.43 -2.42 -30.51
CA SER A 268 2.65 -2.26 -31.93
C SER A 268 3.02 -0.82 -32.25
N GLU A 269 4.29 -0.58 -32.57
CA GLU A 269 4.77 0.75 -32.96
C GLU A 269 4.10 1.23 -34.24
N ARG A 270 3.77 0.30 -35.15
CA ARG A 270 2.99 0.57 -36.34
C ARG A 270 1.61 1.13 -36.01
N ALA A 271 0.85 0.47 -35.10
CA ALA A 271 -0.48 0.92 -34.74
C ALA A 271 -0.47 2.28 -34.03
N ILE A 272 0.55 2.54 -33.19
CA ILE A 272 0.74 3.86 -32.57
C ILE A 272 0.93 4.94 -33.66
N ARG A 273 1.79 4.71 -34.61
CA ARG A 273 2.02 5.64 -35.73
C ARG A 273 0.77 5.86 -36.59
N GLU A 274 0.03 4.81 -36.89
CA GLU A 274 -1.18 4.87 -37.70
C GLU A 274 -2.32 5.63 -37.01
N SER A 275 -2.37 5.66 -35.70
CA SER A 275 -3.36 6.44 -34.93
C SER A 275 -3.29 7.95 -35.20
N ILE A 276 -2.13 8.47 -35.61
CA ILE A 276 -1.94 9.89 -35.88
C ILE A 276 -2.79 10.35 -37.09
N PRO A 277 -2.60 9.81 -38.31
CA PRO A 277 -3.41 10.23 -39.46
C PRO A 277 -4.86 9.72 -39.37
N GLU A 278 -5.11 8.59 -38.74
CA GLU A 278 -6.44 8.00 -38.72
C GLU A 278 -7.38 8.68 -37.73
N PHE A 279 -6.88 9.23 -36.64
CA PHE A 279 -7.69 9.88 -35.61
C PHE A 279 -7.21 11.27 -35.22
N LEU A 280 -5.98 11.43 -34.72
CA LEU A 280 -5.53 12.67 -34.10
C LEU A 280 -5.53 13.86 -35.08
N LEU A 281 -5.01 13.67 -36.29
CA LEU A 281 -5.02 14.72 -37.30
C LEU A 281 -6.43 15.03 -37.83
N ARG A 282 -7.29 14.01 -37.89
CA ARG A 282 -8.70 14.25 -38.28
C ARG A 282 -9.43 15.08 -37.24
N LEU A 283 -9.25 14.73 -35.97
CA LEU A 283 -9.82 15.50 -34.85
C LEU A 283 -9.29 16.95 -34.83
N TRP A 284 -7.99 17.12 -35.08
CA TRP A 284 -7.37 18.46 -35.13
C TRP A 284 -7.91 19.33 -36.26
N ASN A 285 -8.28 18.75 -37.37
CA ASN A 285 -8.74 19.46 -38.58
C ASN A 285 -10.25 19.77 -38.55
N VAL A 286 -10.99 19.37 -37.54
CA VAL A 286 -12.41 19.73 -37.30
C VAL A 286 -12.50 20.98 -36.46
#